data_3cf6288ba9562170cec8002f53fdec53
#
_entry.id   3cf6288ba9562170cec8002f53fdec53
#
_cell.length_a   1.000
_cell.length_b   1.000
_cell.length_c   1.000
_cell.angle_alpha   90.00
_cell.angle_beta   90.00
_cell.angle_gamma   90.00
#
_symmetry.space_group_name_H-M   'P 1'
#
loop_
_entity.id
_entity.type
_entity.pdbx_description
1 polymer ?
#
loop_
_entity_poly.entity_id
_entity_poly.type
_entity_poly.pdbx_seq_one_letter_code
_entity_poly.pdbx_strand_id
1 'polypeptide(L)'
;MSCFVQGIFLLQKNVSVLANYVQTVLCYSNIIKGNVIPKTNNETEDFTMKRKMVSALLCATMVAGMVVVPAATAQAADKKLIGVTMPTKDLQRWNQDGENMKKELEAAGYEVDLQYASNDVSTQVSQLENQVANGCDLLVVASIDGSSLGEPLKQAKEKGIPVISYDRLLMNSDAVSYYATFDNYKVGQKQGEYLVDALDLDNQDGPFNIELFTGDPGDNNCNFFFGGAMDVLQKYIDDGKLVVKSGQTEFEQVATANWDSAKAQDRMDTIIAGNYSDGTNLDAVLCSNDSTALGVENALAASYTGEYPIITGQDCDTPNVKNLVAGKQAMSVFKDTRALASAVVKMVDSIMKGEEPEVNDTESYDNGTGVIPTYLCDPVVVTTDNYKEILIDSGYYTEDQIK
;
A
#
# COMPACT_ATOMS: atom_id res chain seq x y z
N MET A 1 25.22 -2.51 -22.93
CA MET A 1 25.32 -1.93 -24.28
C MET A 1 24.99 -2.90 -25.42
N SER A 2 25.14 -4.20 -25.27
CA SER A 2 24.94 -5.20 -26.36
C SER A 2 23.45 -5.48 -26.69
N CYS A 3 22.54 -5.51 -25.72
CA CYS A 3 21.11 -5.79 -25.99
C CYS A 3 20.33 -4.62 -26.65
N PHE A 4 20.78 -3.39 -26.47
CA PHE A 4 20.11 -2.21 -27.04
C PHE A 4 20.35 -2.09 -28.54
N VAL A 5 21.53 -2.51 -29.01
CA VAL A 5 21.91 -2.47 -30.42
C VAL A 5 21.19 -3.56 -31.23
N GLN A 6 20.95 -4.74 -30.64
CA GLN A 6 20.20 -5.82 -31.30
C GLN A 6 18.71 -5.49 -31.48
N GLY A 7 18.09 -4.76 -30.53
CA GLY A 7 16.70 -4.31 -30.63
C GLY A 7 16.47 -3.30 -31.75
N ILE A 8 17.43 -2.39 -31.98
CA ILE A 8 17.34 -1.39 -33.06
C ILE A 8 17.49 -2.03 -34.44
N PHE A 9 18.34 -3.05 -34.57
CA PHE A 9 18.51 -3.78 -35.84
C PHE A 9 17.28 -4.61 -36.22
N LEU A 10 16.56 -5.18 -35.26
CA LEU A 10 15.30 -5.91 -35.50
C LEU A 10 14.15 -4.97 -35.88
N LEU A 11 14.07 -3.78 -35.28
CA LEU A 11 13.07 -2.76 -35.65
C LEU A 11 13.31 -2.20 -37.06
N GLN A 12 14.56 -1.93 -37.44
CA GLN A 12 14.88 -1.46 -38.80
C GLN A 12 14.57 -2.51 -39.88
N LYS A 13 14.79 -3.81 -39.60
CA LYS A 13 14.46 -4.90 -40.53
C LYS A 13 12.95 -5.03 -40.76
N ASN A 14 12.14 -4.86 -39.70
CA ASN A 14 10.69 -4.96 -39.80
C ASN A 14 10.07 -3.75 -40.51
N VAL A 15 10.62 -2.55 -40.34
CA VAL A 15 10.16 -1.33 -41.03
C VAL A 15 10.47 -1.42 -42.52
N SER A 16 11.61 -1.95 -42.94
CA SER A 16 11.94 -2.10 -44.36
C SER A 16 11.09 -3.15 -45.06
N VAL A 17 10.70 -4.23 -44.39
CA VAL A 17 9.80 -5.26 -44.90
C VAL A 17 8.39 -4.68 -45.08
N LEU A 18 7.90 -3.88 -44.10
CA LEU A 18 6.60 -3.24 -44.16
C LEU A 18 6.54 -2.18 -45.28
N ALA A 19 7.62 -1.40 -45.45
CA ALA A 19 7.71 -0.40 -46.51
C ALA A 19 7.67 -1.03 -47.92
N ASN A 20 8.39 -2.15 -48.10
CA ASN A 20 8.38 -2.89 -49.37
C ASN A 20 6.99 -3.53 -49.64
N TYR A 21 6.31 -4.01 -48.61
CA TYR A 21 4.96 -4.58 -48.75
C TYR A 21 3.94 -3.48 -49.17
N VAL A 22 3.98 -2.32 -48.52
CA VAL A 22 3.11 -1.17 -48.85
C VAL A 22 3.39 -0.68 -50.26
N GLN A 23 4.65 -0.62 -50.70
CA GLN A 23 5.00 -0.17 -52.04
C GLN A 23 4.56 -1.17 -53.12
N THR A 24 4.61 -2.48 -52.81
CA THR A 24 4.09 -3.54 -53.69
C THR A 24 2.56 -3.46 -53.83
N VAL A 25 1.83 -3.24 -52.73
CA VAL A 25 0.37 -3.09 -52.72
C VAL A 25 -0.08 -1.83 -53.45
N LEU A 26 0.66 -0.70 -53.33
CA LEU A 26 0.37 0.53 -54.05
C LEU A 26 0.65 0.40 -55.56
N CYS A 27 1.69 -0.31 -55.99
CA CYS A 27 1.94 -0.64 -57.40
C CYS A 27 0.83 -1.50 -58.01
N TYR A 28 0.36 -2.52 -57.28
CA TYR A 28 -0.76 -3.35 -57.71
C TYR A 28 -2.08 -2.59 -57.79
N SER A 29 -2.33 -1.67 -56.85
CA SER A 29 -3.52 -0.82 -56.82
C SER A 29 -3.56 0.16 -58.05
N ASN A 30 -2.41 0.68 -58.45
CA ASN A 30 -2.30 1.56 -59.64
C ASN A 30 -2.44 0.79 -60.95
N ILE A 31 -2.01 -0.46 -61.03
CA ILE A 31 -2.22 -1.34 -62.18
C ILE A 31 -3.70 -1.70 -62.35
N ILE A 32 -4.42 -1.91 -61.27
CA ILE A 32 -5.86 -2.24 -61.28
C ILE A 32 -6.71 -1.01 -61.65
N LYS A 33 -6.27 0.23 -61.33
CA LYS A 33 -6.99 1.47 -61.65
C LYS A 33 -6.74 2.04 -63.04
N GLY A 34 -5.94 1.39 -63.89
CA GLY A 34 -5.83 1.71 -65.30
C GLY A 34 -5.06 3.00 -65.65
N ASN A 35 -4.24 3.54 -64.74
CA ASN A 35 -3.59 4.84 -64.91
C ASN A 35 -2.13 4.79 -65.39
N VAL A 36 -1.70 3.75 -66.10
CA VAL A 36 -0.39 3.77 -66.80
C VAL A 36 -0.56 3.05 -68.13
N ILE A 37 -0.63 3.79 -69.23
CA ILE A 37 -0.57 3.27 -70.60
C ILE A 37 0.75 3.72 -71.21
N PRO A 38 1.65 2.85 -71.63
CA PRO A 38 2.61 3.12 -72.68
C PRO A 38 1.98 2.69 -74.03
N LYS A 39 1.89 3.60 -74.97
CA LYS A 39 1.49 3.31 -76.33
C LYS A 39 2.61 2.61 -77.11
N THR A 40 2.35 1.39 -77.54
CA THR A 40 2.97 0.86 -78.77
C THR A 40 1.98 -0.06 -79.49
N ASN A 41 1.90 0.08 -80.77
CA ASN A 41 0.92 -0.54 -81.68
C ASN A 41 1.15 -2.09 -81.84
N ASN A 42 0.03 -2.75 -82.13
CA ASN A 42 -0.12 -4.08 -82.67
C ASN A 42 0.22 -5.25 -81.69
N GLU A 43 -0.84 -5.69 -80.99
CA GLU A 43 -1.06 -7.06 -80.54
C GLU A 43 -2.22 -7.10 -79.54
N THR A 44 -3.44 -6.81 -79.96
CA THR A 44 -4.56 -6.58 -79.07
C THR A 44 -5.51 -7.75 -78.85
N GLU A 45 -5.38 -8.85 -79.58
CA GLU A 45 -6.35 -9.97 -79.43
C GLU A 45 -5.90 -11.15 -78.54
N ASP A 46 -4.62 -11.42 -78.42
CA ASP A 46 -4.09 -12.55 -77.63
C ASP A 46 -4.00 -12.26 -76.15
N PHE A 47 -3.91 -10.97 -75.81
CA PHE A 47 -3.78 -10.49 -74.41
C PHE A 47 -5.10 -10.53 -73.60
N THR A 48 -6.24 -10.39 -74.27
CA THR A 48 -7.56 -10.40 -73.63
C THR A 48 -8.03 -11.80 -73.24
N MET A 49 -7.64 -12.86 -73.98
CA MET A 49 -7.99 -14.22 -73.67
C MET A 49 -7.13 -14.78 -72.51
N LYS A 50 -5.85 -14.47 -72.47
CA LYS A 50 -4.95 -14.82 -71.38
C LYS A 50 -5.31 -14.10 -70.06
N ARG A 51 -5.83 -12.87 -70.14
CA ARG A 51 -6.31 -12.08 -68.97
C ARG A 51 -7.59 -12.68 -68.35
N LYS A 52 -8.51 -13.18 -69.15
CA LYS A 52 -9.74 -13.83 -68.66
C LYS A 52 -9.46 -15.18 -68.02
N MET A 53 -8.51 -15.95 -68.53
CA MET A 53 -8.11 -17.25 -67.94
C MET A 53 -7.32 -17.10 -66.63
N VAL A 54 -6.44 -16.11 -66.53
CA VAL A 54 -5.68 -15.83 -65.27
C VAL A 54 -6.60 -15.28 -64.20
N SER A 55 -7.58 -14.42 -64.54
CA SER A 55 -8.58 -13.96 -63.55
C SER A 55 -9.51 -15.06 -63.06
N ALA A 56 -9.90 -16.00 -63.93
CA ALA A 56 -10.74 -17.14 -63.57
C ALA A 56 -9.98 -18.15 -62.69
N LEU A 57 -8.68 -18.37 -62.92
CA LEU A 57 -7.87 -19.26 -62.13
C LEU A 57 -7.55 -18.65 -60.72
N LEU A 58 -7.33 -17.33 -60.60
CA LEU A 58 -7.16 -16.67 -59.29
C LEU A 58 -8.44 -16.62 -58.46
N CYS A 59 -9.61 -16.49 -59.10
CA CYS A 59 -10.88 -16.57 -58.36
C CYS A 59 -11.23 -17.97 -57.89
N ALA A 60 -10.87 -19.03 -58.66
CA ALA A 60 -11.10 -20.40 -58.27
C ALA A 60 -10.21 -20.91 -57.09
N THR A 61 -9.00 -20.38 -56.96
CA THR A 61 -8.09 -20.70 -55.84
C THR A 61 -8.43 -19.94 -54.55
N MET A 62 -9.15 -18.79 -54.62
CA MET A 62 -9.59 -18.08 -53.41
C MET A 62 -10.87 -18.69 -52.79
N VAL A 63 -11.69 -19.44 -53.53
CA VAL A 63 -12.91 -20.05 -53.01
C VAL A 63 -12.66 -21.41 -52.33
N ALA A 64 -11.57 -22.12 -52.68
CA ALA A 64 -11.25 -23.43 -52.10
C ALA A 64 -10.41 -23.32 -50.81
N GLY A 65 -9.96 -22.10 -50.39
CA GLY A 65 -9.11 -21.88 -49.23
C GLY A 65 -9.78 -21.16 -48.05
N MET A 66 -11.10 -20.89 -48.09
CA MET A 66 -11.84 -20.46 -46.91
C MET A 66 -12.22 -21.69 -46.05
N VAL A 67 -11.20 -22.33 -45.48
CA VAL A 67 -11.38 -22.92 -44.18
C VAL A 67 -11.62 -21.68 -43.27
N VAL A 68 -12.87 -21.53 -42.82
CA VAL A 68 -13.23 -20.66 -41.74
C VAL A 68 -12.47 -21.21 -40.52
N VAL A 69 -11.23 -20.81 -40.36
CA VAL A 69 -10.60 -20.76 -39.04
C VAL A 69 -11.44 -19.68 -38.34
N PRO A 70 -12.22 -20.03 -37.30
CA PRO A 70 -12.70 -18.97 -36.41
C PRO A 70 -11.45 -18.26 -35.95
N ALA A 71 -11.19 -17.09 -36.48
CA ALA A 71 -10.34 -16.14 -35.80
C ALA A 71 -11.08 -15.92 -34.47
N ALA A 72 -10.73 -16.71 -33.46
CA ALA A 72 -10.87 -16.27 -32.10
C ALA A 72 -10.05 -14.97 -32.08
N THR A 73 -10.68 -13.85 -32.37
CA THR A 73 -10.22 -12.58 -31.84
C THR A 73 -10.28 -12.83 -30.35
N ALA A 74 -9.14 -13.24 -29.79
CA ALA A 74 -8.89 -12.99 -28.41
C ALA A 74 -9.00 -11.47 -28.30
N GLN A 75 -10.20 -11.00 -28.03
CA GLN A 75 -10.45 -9.68 -27.54
C GLN A 75 -9.63 -9.66 -26.26
N ALA A 76 -8.52 -8.95 -26.27
CA ALA A 76 -7.81 -8.68 -25.03
C ALA A 76 -8.92 -8.13 -24.12
N ALA A 77 -9.34 -8.92 -23.14
CA ALA A 77 -10.28 -8.44 -22.14
C ALA A 77 -9.62 -7.19 -21.58
N ASP A 78 -10.33 -6.06 -21.65
CA ASP A 78 -9.84 -4.83 -21.04
C ASP A 78 -9.47 -5.19 -19.58
N LYS A 79 -8.20 -4.97 -19.23
CA LYS A 79 -7.73 -5.27 -17.90
C LYS A 79 -8.53 -4.42 -16.91
N LYS A 80 -8.94 -5.05 -15.82
CA LYS A 80 -9.59 -4.33 -14.74
C LYS A 80 -8.63 -3.35 -14.10
N LEU A 81 -9.09 -2.13 -13.85
CA LEU A 81 -8.31 -1.04 -13.25
C LEU A 81 -8.61 -0.94 -11.75
N ILE A 82 -7.59 -1.09 -10.93
CA ILE A 82 -7.68 -0.99 -9.47
C ILE A 82 -7.09 0.35 -9.04
N GLY A 83 -7.90 1.18 -8.39
CA GLY A 83 -7.44 2.41 -7.75
C GLY A 83 -6.86 2.10 -6.36
N VAL A 84 -5.64 2.56 -6.09
CA VAL A 84 -4.97 2.42 -4.80
C VAL A 84 -4.56 3.79 -4.31
N THR A 85 -4.99 4.17 -3.10
CA THR A 85 -4.65 5.48 -2.52
C THR A 85 -4.01 5.31 -1.16
N MET A 86 -2.79 5.87 -1.00
CA MET A 86 -1.99 5.85 0.21
C MET A 86 -1.85 7.26 0.82
N PRO A 87 -1.70 7.39 2.15
CA PRO A 87 -1.67 8.69 2.83
C PRO A 87 -0.49 9.56 2.39
N THR A 88 0.73 9.01 2.41
CA THR A 88 1.98 9.77 2.18
C THR A 88 3.13 8.86 1.81
N LYS A 89 4.21 9.46 1.29
CA LYS A 89 5.52 8.81 1.14
C LYS A 89 6.48 9.09 2.29
N ASP A 90 6.12 9.97 3.22
CA ASP A 90 7.01 10.41 4.30
C ASP A 90 7.19 9.34 5.39
N LEU A 91 6.23 8.42 5.53
CA LEU A 91 6.34 7.24 6.37
C LEU A 91 6.74 6.02 5.52
N GLN A 92 7.79 5.32 5.95
CA GLN A 92 8.40 4.23 5.20
C GLN A 92 7.40 3.13 4.84
N ARG A 93 6.55 2.73 5.78
CA ARG A 93 5.58 1.66 5.57
C ARG A 93 4.67 1.89 4.36
N TRP A 94 4.19 3.14 4.13
CA TRP A 94 3.28 3.42 3.01
C TRP A 94 3.92 3.24 1.63
N ASN A 95 5.24 3.44 1.52
CA ASN A 95 5.98 3.11 0.31
C ASN A 95 6.00 1.59 0.09
N GLN A 96 6.27 0.83 1.14
CA GLN A 96 6.28 -0.64 1.09
C GLN A 96 4.89 -1.21 0.79
N ASP A 97 3.85 -0.72 1.49
CA ASP A 97 2.45 -1.11 1.25
C ASP A 97 2.03 -0.85 -0.21
N GLY A 98 2.23 0.37 -0.70
CA GLY A 98 1.83 0.76 -2.06
C GLY A 98 2.60 0.01 -3.15
N GLU A 99 3.92 -0.15 -3.00
CA GLU A 99 4.75 -0.88 -3.96
C GLU A 99 4.43 -2.38 -3.99
N ASN A 100 4.25 -3.01 -2.82
CA ASN A 100 3.85 -4.41 -2.72
C ASN A 100 2.47 -4.62 -3.35
N MET A 101 1.49 -3.77 -3.00
CA MET A 101 0.14 -3.81 -3.56
C MET A 101 0.16 -3.71 -5.08
N LYS A 102 0.83 -2.69 -5.62
CA LYS A 102 0.93 -2.49 -7.06
C LYS A 102 1.59 -3.69 -7.75
N LYS A 103 2.71 -4.14 -7.24
CA LYS A 103 3.47 -5.28 -7.80
C LYS A 103 2.62 -6.55 -7.87
N GLU A 104 1.90 -6.87 -6.79
CA GLU A 104 1.10 -8.09 -6.73
C GLU A 104 -0.18 -7.99 -7.58
N LEU A 105 -0.87 -6.85 -7.58
CA LEU A 105 -2.03 -6.62 -8.45
C LEU A 105 -1.65 -6.68 -9.93
N GLU A 106 -0.52 -6.06 -10.34
CA GLU A 106 -0.03 -6.14 -11.71
C GLU A 106 0.35 -7.58 -12.10
N ALA A 107 0.95 -8.35 -11.18
CA ALA A 107 1.26 -9.76 -11.37
C ALA A 107 -0.01 -10.63 -11.50
N ALA A 108 -1.10 -10.27 -10.81
CA ALA A 108 -2.41 -10.89 -10.94
C ALA A 108 -3.15 -10.50 -12.23
N GLY A 109 -2.62 -9.55 -13.02
CA GLY A 109 -3.14 -9.17 -14.32
C GLY A 109 -3.98 -7.91 -14.35
N TYR A 110 -4.09 -7.18 -13.25
CA TYR A 110 -4.79 -5.89 -13.13
C TYR A 110 -3.94 -4.72 -13.67
N GLU A 111 -4.60 -3.61 -14.03
CA GLU A 111 -3.97 -2.29 -14.12
C GLU A 111 -4.13 -1.59 -12.78
N VAL A 112 -3.13 -0.79 -12.38
CA VAL A 112 -3.11 -0.16 -11.05
C VAL A 112 -2.85 1.34 -11.17
N ASP A 113 -3.79 2.13 -10.64
CA ASP A 113 -3.61 3.57 -10.41
C ASP A 113 -3.25 3.81 -8.94
N LEU A 114 -1.93 3.85 -8.65
CA LEU A 114 -1.41 4.07 -7.29
C LEU A 114 -1.12 5.57 -7.08
N GLN A 115 -1.80 6.16 -6.09
CA GLN A 115 -1.67 7.56 -5.71
C GLN A 115 -1.21 7.71 -4.25
N TYR A 116 -0.46 8.79 -3.96
CA TYR A 116 -0.05 9.20 -2.62
C TYR A 116 -0.49 10.63 -2.37
N ALA A 117 -1.15 10.88 -1.26
CA ALA A 117 -1.81 12.17 -0.99
C ALA A 117 -0.97 13.17 -0.18
N SER A 118 0.29 12.83 0.16
CA SER A 118 1.23 13.71 0.89
C SER A 118 0.67 14.27 2.21
N ASN A 119 -0.12 13.46 2.94
CA ASN A 119 -0.85 13.85 4.16
C ASN A 119 -1.79 15.06 3.98
N ASP A 120 -2.26 15.31 2.75
CA ASP A 120 -3.26 16.34 2.45
C ASP A 120 -4.60 15.69 2.09
N VAL A 121 -5.60 15.87 2.96
CA VAL A 121 -6.95 15.27 2.82
C VAL A 121 -7.62 15.74 1.53
N SER A 122 -7.48 17.02 1.16
CA SER A 122 -8.08 17.56 -0.05
C SER A 122 -7.51 16.95 -1.32
N THR A 123 -6.21 16.67 -1.31
CA THR A 123 -5.52 15.92 -2.36
C THR A 123 -6.06 14.49 -2.45
N GLN A 124 -6.24 13.81 -1.31
CA GLN A 124 -6.77 12.44 -1.29
C GLN A 124 -8.21 12.37 -1.81
N VAL A 125 -9.07 13.32 -1.42
CA VAL A 125 -10.43 13.46 -1.98
C VAL A 125 -10.38 13.58 -3.50
N SER A 126 -9.57 14.51 -4.03
CA SER A 126 -9.45 14.73 -5.47
C SER A 126 -8.89 13.51 -6.22
N GLN A 127 -7.95 12.78 -5.62
CA GLN A 127 -7.42 11.54 -6.19
C GLN A 127 -8.50 10.46 -6.31
N LEU A 128 -9.29 10.25 -5.26
CA LEU A 128 -10.39 9.29 -5.26
C LEU A 128 -11.50 9.67 -6.26
N GLU A 129 -11.88 10.96 -6.33
CA GLU A 129 -12.83 11.44 -7.34
C GLU A 129 -12.33 11.16 -8.76
N ASN A 130 -11.03 11.37 -9.02
CA ASN A 130 -10.42 11.06 -10.31
C ASN A 130 -10.43 9.55 -10.61
N GLN A 131 -10.10 8.70 -9.63
CA GLN A 131 -10.13 7.24 -9.77
C GLN A 131 -11.56 6.75 -10.09
N VAL A 132 -12.56 7.28 -9.39
CA VAL A 132 -13.99 7.01 -9.67
C VAL A 132 -14.40 7.51 -11.06
N ALA A 133 -13.93 8.69 -11.48
CA ALA A 133 -14.24 9.27 -12.78
C ALA A 133 -13.56 8.48 -13.92
N ASN A 134 -12.33 8.04 -13.73
CA ASN A 134 -11.54 7.26 -14.68
C ASN A 134 -12.04 5.81 -14.83
N GLY A 135 -13.01 5.38 -14.01
CA GLY A 135 -13.66 4.10 -14.13
C GLY A 135 -12.84 2.95 -13.52
N CYS A 136 -12.20 3.18 -12.37
CA CYS A 136 -11.66 2.10 -11.59
C CYS A 136 -12.75 1.07 -11.26
N ASP A 137 -12.43 -0.21 -11.40
CA ASP A 137 -13.35 -1.32 -11.12
C ASP A 137 -13.47 -1.61 -9.62
N LEU A 138 -12.45 -1.24 -8.83
CA LEU A 138 -12.40 -1.36 -7.38
C LEU A 138 -11.43 -0.33 -6.81
N LEU A 139 -11.69 0.14 -5.58
CA LEU A 139 -10.82 1.05 -4.84
C LEU A 139 -10.26 0.36 -3.59
N VAL A 140 -8.94 0.50 -3.38
CA VAL A 140 -8.23 0.15 -2.14
C VAL A 140 -7.73 1.43 -1.51
N VAL A 141 -8.25 1.78 -0.33
CA VAL A 141 -8.06 3.11 0.25
C VAL A 141 -7.47 3.01 1.66
N ALA A 142 -6.23 3.52 1.82
CA ALA A 142 -5.64 3.84 3.10
C ALA A 142 -5.85 5.34 3.37
N SER A 143 -6.77 5.69 4.26
CA SER A 143 -7.14 7.08 4.49
C SER A 143 -6.11 7.85 5.32
N ILE A 144 -6.00 9.16 5.08
CA ILE A 144 -5.34 10.10 6.00
C ILE A 144 -6.23 10.27 7.23
N ASP A 145 -7.48 10.65 7.01
CA ASP A 145 -8.55 10.78 7.99
C ASP A 145 -9.72 9.92 7.52
N GLY A 146 -10.10 8.94 8.35
CA GLY A 146 -11.15 7.97 8.00
C GLY A 146 -12.52 8.60 7.76
N SER A 147 -12.82 9.73 8.37
CA SER A 147 -14.12 10.41 8.29
C SER A 147 -14.23 11.43 7.17
N SER A 148 -13.13 11.79 6.50
CA SER A 148 -13.10 12.92 5.57
C SER A 148 -13.36 12.56 4.11
N LEU A 149 -13.52 11.28 3.76
CA LEU A 149 -13.64 10.79 2.38
C LEU A 149 -15.07 10.48 1.94
N GLY A 150 -16.08 10.96 2.68
CA GLY A 150 -17.49 10.57 2.48
C GLY A 150 -18.02 10.83 1.07
N GLU A 151 -17.67 11.97 0.43
CA GLU A 151 -18.21 12.33 -0.89
C GLU A 151 -17.65 11.42 -2.02
N PRO A 152 -16.32 11.21 -2.19
CA PRO A 152 -15.83 10.29 -3.20
C PRO A 152 -16.26 8.84 -2.95
N LEU A 153 -16.39 8.40 -1.69
CA LEU A 153 -16.90 7.07 -1.36
C LEU A 153 -18.37 6.90 -1.76
N LYS A 154 -19.19 7.92 -1.55
CA LYS A 154 -20.58 7.94 -2.02
C LYS A 154 -20.66 7.83 -3.54
N GLN A 155 -19.84 8.57 -4.28
CA GLN A 155 -19.76 8.47 -5.74
C GLN A 155 -19.34 7.07 -6.21
N ALA A 156 -18.38 6.44 -5.52
CA ALA A 156 -17.99 5.05 -5.78
C ALA A 156 -19.19 4.10 -5.62
N LYS A 157 -19.93 4.23 -4.51
CA LYS A 157 -21.12 3.42 -4.25
C LYS A 157 -22.21 3.62 -5.30
N GLU A 158 -22.49 4.86 -5.71
CA GLU A 158 -23.48 5.17 -6.76
C GLU A 158 -23.12 4.55 -8.12
N LYS A 159 -21.83 4.36 -8.39
CA LYS A 159 -21.33 3.67 -9.58
C LYS A 159 -21.17 2.14 -9.41
N GLY A 160 -21.44 1.61 -8.22
CA GLY A 160 -21.26 0.19 -7.92
C GLY A 160 -19.80 -0.27 -7.86
N ILE A 161 -18.89 0.66 -7.55
CA ILE A 161 -17.46 0.37 -7.39
C ILE A 161 -17.22 -0.11 -5.95
N PRO A 162 -16.77 -1.36 -5.74
CA PRO A 162 -16.44 -1.87 -4.41
C PRO A 162 -15.28 -1.10 -3.79
N VAL A 163 -15.32 -0.94 -2.46
CA VAL A 163 -14.25 -0.25 -1.70
C VAL A 163 -13.73 -1.17 -0.62
N ILE A 164 -12.41 -1.40 -0.64
CA ILE A 164 -11.67 -2.04 0.46
C ILE A 164 -10.97 -0.94 1.25
N SER A 165 -11.30 -0.85 2.54
CA SER A 165 -10.53 -0.09 3.50
C SER A 165 -9.21 -0.80 3.76
N TYR A 166 -8.06 -0.14 3.59
CA TYR A 166 -6.75 -0.71 3.73
C TYR A 166 -6.03 -0.15 4.94
N ASP A 167 -5.62 -1.00 5.87
CA ASP A 167 -4.94 -0.68 7.12
C ASP A 167 -5.74 0.26 8.05
N ARG A 168 -6.24 1.39 7.57
CA ARG A 168 -7.05 2.38 8.31
C ARG A 168 -8.51 2.28 7.94
N LEU A 169 -9.39 2.18 8.94
CA LEU A 169 -10.83 2.03 8.71
C LEU A 169 -11.44 3.35 8.19
N LEU A 170 -12.14 3.25 7.06
CA LEU A 170 -12.95 4.33 6.52
C LEU A 170 -14.24 4.46 7.34
N MET A 171 -14.43 5.61 7.99
CA MET A 171 -15.50 5.86 8.93
C MET A 171 -16.72 6.52 8.29
N ASN A 172 -17.89 6.33 8.89
CA ASN A 172 -19.14 7.01 8.55
C ASN A 172 -19.58 6.86 7.08
N SER A 173 -19.22 5.75 6.43
CA SER A 173 -19.56 5.48 5.03
C SER A 173 -20.05 4.05 4.83
N ASP A 174 -21.24 3.93 4.27
CA ASP A 174 -21.85 2.66 3.88
C ASP A 174 -21.41 2.17 2.48
N ALA A 175 -20.38 2.81 1.91
CA ALA A 175 -19.72 2.41 0.67
C ALA A 175 -18.63 1.36 0.90
N VAL A 176 -18.14 1.21 2.14
CA VAL A 176 -17.07 0.28 2.48
C VAL A 176 -17.59 -1.15 2.44
N SER A 177 -17.00 -1.97 1.58
CA SER A 177 -17.40 -3.37 1.40
C SER A 177 -16.66 -4.30 2.35
N TYR A 178 -15.36 -4.07 2.50
CA TYR A 178 -14.44 -4.89 3.31
C TYR A 178 -13.35 -4.02 3.93
N TYR A 179 -12.74 -4.55 4.98
CA TYR A 179 -11.57 -3.98 5.63
C TYR A 179 -10.45 -5.01 5.72
N ALA A 180 -9.22 -4.60 5.50
CA ALA A 180 -8.04 -5.43 5.71
C ALA A 180 -7.01 -4.66 6.52
N THR A 181 -6.56 -5.23 7.63
CA THR A 181 -5.63 -4.61 8.56
C THR A 181 -4.90 -5.66 9.41
N PHE A 182 -4.16 -5.21 10.41
CA PHE A 182 -3.66 -6.05 11.50
C PHE A 182 -4.59 -5.95 12.71
N ASP A 183 -4.46 -6.88 13.65
CA ASP A 183 -5.17 -6.79 14.93
C ASP A 183 -4.59 -5.63 15.76
N ASN A 184 -5.18 -4.45 15.57
CA ASN A 184 -4.67 -3.18 16.12
C ASN A 184 -4.78 -3.13 17.66
N TYR A 185 -5.82 -3.75 18.23
CA TYR A 185 -5.95 -3.85 19.69
C TYR A 185 -4.85 -4.71 20.28
N LYS A 186 -4.57 -5.85 19.65
CA LYS A 186 -3.48 -6.76 20.04
C LYS A 186 -2.09 -6.11 19.90
N VAL A 187 -1.90 -5.19 18.93
CA VAL A 187 -0.67 -4.39 18.87
C VAL A 187 -0.46 -3.61 20.16
N GLY A 188 -1.48 -2.87 20.61
CA GLY A 188 -1.42 -2.12 21.87
C GLY A 188 -1.18 -3.04 23.08
N GLN A 189 -1.93 -4.15 23.16
CA GLN A 189 -1.72 -5.14 24.23
C GLN A 189 -0.27 -5.63 24.30
N LYS A 190 0.32 -6.00 23.14
CA LYS A 190 1.72 -6.46 23.06
C LYS A 190 2.72 -5.41 23.54
N GLN A 191 2.47 -4.12 23.25
CA GLN A 191 3.29 -3.02 23.75
C GLN A 191 3.16 -2.88 25.28
N GLY A 192 1.94 -2.92 25.81
CA GLY A 192 1.68 -2.88 27.24
C GLY A 192 2.28 -4.07 27.97
N GLU A 193 2.05 -5.29 27.49
CA GLU A 193 2.61 -6.53 28.05
C GLU A 193 4.15 -6.50 28.07
N TYR A 194 4.77 -6.03 26.99
CA TYR A 194 6.22 -5.87 26.93
C TYR A 194 6.75 -4.94 28.04
N LEU A 195 6.07 -3.82 28.29
CA LEU A 195 6.46 -2.89 29.36
C LEU A 195 6.28 -3.50 30.76
N VAL A 196 5.19 -4.27 30.96
CA VAL A 196 4.96 -5.00 32.22
C VAL A 196 6.10 -5.98 32.50
N ASP A 197 6.48 -6.77 31.49
CA ASP A 197 7.55 -7.75 31.61
C ASP A 197 8.92 -7.09 31.80
N ALA A 198 9.25 -6.07 31.01
CA ALA A 198 10.54 -5.42 31.01
C ALA A 198 10.81 -4.60 32.30
N LEU A 199 9.78 -4.05 32.92
CA LEU A 199 9.86 -3.36 34.22
C LEU A 199 9.58 -4.30 35.39
N ASP A 200 9.26 -5.57 35.12
CA ASP A 200 8.87 -6.57 36.14
C ASP A 200 7.80 -6.05 37.10
N LEU A 201 6.76 -5.39 36.52
CA LEU A 201 5.73 -4.69 37.32
C LEU A 201 4.94 -5.58 38.26
N ASP A 202 4.84 -6.87 38.01
CA ASP A 202 4.14 -7.82 38.89
C ASP A 202 4.92 -8.06 40.17
N ASN A 203 6.25 -7.96 40.16
CA ASN A 203 7.12 -8.31 41.31
C ASN A 203 7.82 -7.08 41.93
N GLN A 204 7.92 -5.95 41.22
CA GLN A 204 8.55 -4.73 41.71
C GLN A 204 7.52 -3.79 42.36
N ASP A 205 7.93 -3.05 43.36
CA ASP A 205 7.03 -2.12 44.08
C ASP A 205 6.85 -0.78 43.36
N GLY A 206 7.81 -0.38 42.51
CA GLY A 206 7.81 0.92 41.84
C GLY A 206 8.12 2.10 42.80
N PRO A 207 7.73 3.37 42.52
CA PRO A 207 7.11 3.78 41.25
C PRO A 207 8.09 3.84 40.09
N PHE A 208 7.64 3.50 38.90
CA PHE A 208 8.35 3.72 37.64
C PHE A 208 7.70 4.88 36.88
N ASN A 209 8.49 5.77 36.33
CA ASN A 209 7.99 6.90 35.55
C ASN A 209 7.85 6.52 34.08
N ILE A 210 6.65 6.73 33.51
CA ILE A 210 6.32 6.46 32.14
C ILE A 210 5.75 7.69 31.45
N GLU A 211 6.01 7.83 30.15
CA GLU A 211 5.31 8.78 29.28
C GLU A 211 4.60 8.05 28.14
N LEU A 212 3.49 8.62 27.67
CA LEU A 212 2.59 8.00 26.71
C LEU A 212 2.55 8.81 25.41
N PHE A 213 2.68 8.13 24.27
CA PHE A 213 2.58 8.71 22.93
C PHE A 213 1.72 7.81 22.04
N THR A 214 0.65 8.37 21.48
CA THR A 214 -0.13 7.71 20.43
C THR A 214 -0.08 8.50 19.13
N GLY A 215 -0.80 8.06 18.11
CA GLY A 215 -0.71 8.59 16.76
C GLY A 215 -1.75 9.65 16.41
N ASP A 216 -2.08 9.72 15.13
CA ASP A 216 -2.98 10.73 14.58
C ASP A 216 -4.43 10.50 15.02
N PRO A 217 -5.12 11.51 15.56
CA PRO A 217 -6.52 11.36 16.00
C PRO A 217 -7.51 11.12 14.85
N GLY A 218 -7.16 11.43 13.60
CA GLY A 218 -7.95 11.11 12.40
C GLY A 218 -7.81 9.63 11.95
N ASP A 219 -6.86 8.90 12.54
CA ASP A 219 -6.67 7.48 12.32
C ASP A 219 -7.37 6.67 13.41
N ASN A 220 -8.47 6.01 13.07
CA ASN A 220 -9.26 5.22 14.04
C ASN A 220 -8.44 4.12 14.73
N ASN A 221 -7.35 3.63 14.12
CA ASN A 221 -6.49 2.61 14.71
C ASN A 221 -5.84 3.07 16.03
N CYS A 222 -5.61 4.39 16.17
CA CYS A 222 -5.02 4.95 17.39
C CYS A 222 -5.83 4.62 18.64
N ASN A 223 -7.17 4.57 18.53
CA ASN A 223 -8.04 4.18 19.62
C ASN A 223 -7.78 2.74 20.06
N PHE A 224 -7.55 1.85 19.10
CA PHE A 224 -7.25 0.43 19.38
C PHE A 224 -5.84 0.25 19.96
N PHE A 225 -4.83 0.93 19.39
CA PHE A 225 -3.46 0.85 19.91
C PHE A 225 -3.40 1.37 21.34
N PHE A 226 -3.93 2.56 21.58
CA PHE A 226 -3.90 3.18 22.90
C PHE A 226 -4.77 2.40 23.89
N GLY A 227 -6.01 2.05 23.51
CA GLY A 227 -6.91 1.26 24.34
C GLY A 227 -6.32 -0.09 24.72
N GLY A 228 -5.76 -0.84 23.75
CA GLY A 228 -5.13 -2.14 24.04
C GLY A 228 -3.95 -2.04 25.00
N ALA A 229 -3.10 -1.00 24.87
CA ALA A 229 -2.00 -0.77 25.79
C ALA A 229 -2.48 -0.34 27.18
N MET A 230 -3.47 0.56 27.23
CA MET A 230 -4.00 1.04 28.52
C MET A 230 -4.78 -0.04 29.29
N ASP A 231 -5.47 -0.95 28.60
CA ASP A 231 -6.12 -2.09 29.26
C ASP A 231 -5.12 -3.01 30.01
N VAL A 232 -3.86 -3.01 29.58
CA VAL A 232 -2.77 -3.71 30.28
C VAL A 232 -2.16 -2.85 31.38
N LEU A 233 -1.91 -1.54 31.11
CA LEU A 233 -1.11 -0.66 31.96
C LEU A 233 -1.92 0.05 33.04
N GLN A 234 -3.22 0.31 32.82
CA GLN A 234 -4.04 1.15 33.69
C GLN A 234 -4.04 0.69 35.15
N LYS A 235 -4.12 -0.63 35.41
CA LYS A 235 -4.09 -1.17 36.78
C LYS A 235 -2.82 -0.78 37.54
N TYR A 236 -1.66 -0.69 36.85
CA TYR A 236 -0.41 -0.30 37.49
C TYR A 236 -0.30 1.20 37.70
N ILE A 237 -0.98 2.00 36.85
CA ILE A 237 -1.12 3.45 37.04
C ILE A 237 -2.03 3.74 38.21
N ASP A 238 -3.17 3.04 38.33
CA ASP A 238 -4.13 3.19 39.43
C ASP A 238 -3.51 2.79 40.77
N ASP A 239 -2.68 1.76 40.78
CA ASP A 239 -1.95 1.28 41.96
C ASP A 239 -0.73 2.15 42.31
N GLY A 240 -0.37 3.13 41.48
CA GLY A 240 0.79 4.00 41.65
C GLY A 240 2.13 3.34 41.39
N LYS A 241 2.18 2.13 40.82
CA LYS A 241 3.39 1.46 40.37
C LYS A 241 3.96 2.11 39.10
N LEU A 242 3.10 2.57 38.21
CA LEU A 242 3.44 3.43 37.08
C LEU A 242 2.94 4.85 37.32
N VAL A 243 3.80 5.83 37.06
CA VAL A 243 3.46 7.24 37.21
C VAL A 243 3.70 7.96 35.88
N VAL A 244 2.64 8.50 35.27
CA VAL A 244 2.77 9.40 34.12
C VAL A 244 3.17 10.77 34.67
N LYS A 245 4.47 11.05 34.67
CA LYS A 245 5.06 12.22 35.35
C LYS A 245 4.57 13.55 34.77
N SER A 246 4.31 13.60 33.47
CA SER A 246 3.72 14.79 32.82
C SER A 246 2.25 15.00 33.18
N GLY A 247 1.58 13.98 33.74
CA GLY A 247 0.13 13.99 33.99
C GLY A 247 -0.72 13.90 32.71
N GLN A 248 -0.12 13.65 31.53
CA GLN A 248 -0.83 13.55 30.26
C GLN A 248 -1.26 12.09 30.03
N THR A 249 -2.51 11.78 30.35
CA THR A 249 -3.09 10.43 30.29
C THR A 249 -4.22 10.31 29.28
N GLU A 250 -4.85 11.43 28.91
CA GLU A 250 -5.97 11.42 27.99
C GLU A 250 -5.49 11.29 26.53
N PHE A 251 -6.29 10.60 25.71
CA PHE A 251 -5.95 10.35 24.31
C PHE A 251 -5.52 11.62 23.54
N GLU A 252 -6.29 12.70 23.67
CA GLU A 252 -6.02 13.97 22.98
C GLU A 252 -4.72 14.64 23.42
N GLN A 253 -4.27 14.39 24.67
CA GLN A 253 -3.03 14.95 25.21
C GLN A 253 -1.79 14.18 24.68
N VAL A 254 -1.94 12.90 24.38
CA VAL A 254 -0.86 12.01 23.98
C VAL A 254 -0.82 11.79 22.46
N ALA A 255 -1.82 12.30 21.72
CA ALA A 255 -1.92 12.18 20.28
C ALA A 255 -0.80 12.92 19.54
N THR A 256 -0.35 12.36 18.41
CA THR A 256 0.68 12.92 17.54
C THR A 256 0.12 13.09 16.13
N ALA A 257 -0.29 14.31 15.80
CA ALA A 257 -0.92 14.62 14.52
C ALA A 257 -0.03 14.25 13.33
N ASN A 258 -0.60 13.59 12.33
CA ASN A 258 0.08 13.04 11.13
C ASN A 258 1.12 11.95 11.43
N TRP A 259 1.17 11.40 12.64
CA TRP A 259 2.23 10.48 13.07
C TRP A 259 3.64 11.09 12.90
N ASP A 260 3.74 12.41 13.05
CA ASP A 260 4.92 13.21 12.72
C ASP A 260 5.97 13.14 13.84
N SER A 261 7.15 12.59 13.53
CA SER A 261 8.25 12.44 14.48
C SER A 261 8.75 13.76 15.06
N ALA A 262 8.70 14.86 14.30
CA ALA A 262 9.10 16.17 14.81
C ALA A 262 8.13 16.69 15.88
N LYS A 263 6.82 16.44 15.72
CA LYS A 263 5.83 16.77 16.76
C LYS A 263 5.97 15.91 18.02
N ALA A 264 6.30 14.63 17.85
CA ALA A 264 6.62 13.75 18.98
C ALA A 264 7.89 14.25 19.70
N GLN A 265 8.91 14.67 18.95
CA GLN A 265 10.13 15.26 19.51
C GLN A 265 9.83 16.55 20.28
N ASP A 266 9.13 17.50 19.70
CA ASP A 266 8.78 18.80 20.34
C ASP A 266 8.02 18.59 21.66
N ARG A 267 7.08 17.61 21.66
CA ARG A 267 6.34 17.27 22.87
C ARG A 267 7.26 16.62 23.91
N MET A 268 8.12 15.68 23.52
CA MET A 268 9.05 15.02 24.44
C MET A 268 10.09 15.99 25.00
N ASP A 269 10.62 16.94 24.20
CA ASP A 269 11.51 18.02 24.68
C ASP A 269 10.84 18.84 25.78
N THR A 270 9.56 19.16 25.60
CA THR A 270 8.75 19.87 26.61
C THR A 270 8.58 19.05 27.88
N ILE A 271 8.31 17.76 27.75
CA ILE A 271 8.16 16.83 28.89
C ILE A 271 9.48 16.69 29.64
N ILE A 272 10.61 16.50 28.95
CA ILE A 272 11.94 16.40 29.58
C ILE A 272 12.25 17.69 30.38
N ALA A 273 12.07 18.84 29.76
CA ALA A 273 12.35 20.13 30.40
C ALA A 273 11.49 20.37 31.65
N GLY A 274 10.23 19.96 31.62
CA GLY A 274 9.29 20.20 32.72
C GLY A 274 9.34 19.17 33.85
N ASN A 275 9.70 17.92 33.55
CA ASN A 275 9.48 16.82 34.47
C ASN A 275 10.73 15.98 34.80
N TYR A 276 11.81 16.11 34.02
CA TYR A 276 13.01 15.25 34.13
C TYR A 276 14.32 16.05 34.20
N SER A 277 14.26 17.38 34.25
CA SER A 277 15.43 18.24 34.32
C SER A 277 16.11 18.27 35.72
N ASP A 278 15.43 17.74 36.73
CA ASP A 278 15.90 17.66 38.13
C ASP A 278 16.70 16.38 38.44
N GLY A 279 16.91 15.51 37.43
CA GLY A 279 17.55 14.21 37.58
C GLY A 279 16.58 13.08 37.90
N THR A 280 15.27 13.33 37.89
CA THR A 280 14.26 12.26 37.93
C THR A 280 14.46 11.31 36.76
N ASN A 281 14.44 10.00 37.03
CA ASN A 281 14.59 9.00 35.98
C ASN A 281 13.27 8.81 35.19
N LEU A 282 13.37 8.65 33.89
CA LEU A 282 12.31 8.18 33.01
C LEU A 282 12.56 6.71 32.72
N ASP A 283 11.65 5.82 33.14
CA ASP A 283 11.86 4.39 33.07
C ASP A 283 11.34 3.79 31.75
N ALA A 284 10.24 4.32 31.24
CA ALA A 284 9.66 3.82 29.99
C ALA A 284 8.94 4.92 29.18
N VAL A 285 8.80 4.69 27.88
CA VAL A 285 7.92 5.46 26.98
C VAL A 285 7.10 4.49 26.14
N LEU A 286 5.78 4.56 26.29
CA LEU A 286 4.86 3.91 25.38
C LEU A 286 4.77 4.75 24.12
N CYS A 287 5.27 4.25 23.00
CA CYS A 287 5.10 4.84 21.68
C CYS A 287 4.28 3.87 20.81
N SER A 288 3.15 4.33 20.28
CA SER A 288 2.27 3.48 19.47
C SER A 288 2.90 3.08 18.13
N ASN A 289 3.86 3.86 17.60
CA ASN A 289 4.62 3.47 16.39
C ASN A 289 6.05 3.99 16.39
N ASP A 290 6.82 3.54 15.41
CA ASP A 290 8.24 3.85 15.24
C ASP A 290 8.50 5.33 14.89
N SER A 291 7.61 5.97 14.15
CA SER A 291 7.75 7.41 13.85
C SER A 291 7.67 8.27 15.11
N THR A 292 6.73 7.96 16.03
CA THR A 292 6.66 8.62 17.34
C THR A 292 7.85 8.26 18.23
N ALA A 293 8.28 6.99 18.23
CA ALA A 293 9.45 6.54 18.96
C ALA A 293 10.73 7.26 18.49
N LEU A 294 10.91 7.43 17.19
CA LEU A 294 12.05 8.16 16.62
C LEU A 294 12.09 9.63 17.11
N GLY A 295 10.93 10.28 17.18
CA GLY A 295 10.83 11.64 17.75
C GLY A 295 11.23 11.70 19.22
N VAL A 296 10.73 10.75 20.02
CA VAL A 296 11.10 10.60 21.43
C VAL A 296 12.60 10.36 21.59
N GLU A 297 13.18 9.44 20.81
CA GLU A 297 14.62 9.14 20.84
C GLU A 297 15.49 10.35 20.47
N ASN A 298 15.06 11.16 19.50
CA ASN A 298 15.76 12.39 19.13
C ASN A 298 15.76 13.41 20.29
N ALA A 299 14.64 13.58 20.97
CA ALA A 299 14.55 14.46 22.15
C ALA A 299 15.44 13.94 23.31
N LEU A 300 15.39 12.64 23.59
CA LEU A 300 16.24 12.01 24.61
C LEU A 300 17.73 12.23 24.31
N ALA A 301 18.14 12.00 23.05
CA ALA A 301 19.53 12.19 22.63
C ALA A 301 20.00 13.66 22.73
N ALA A 302 19.09 14.63 22.59
CA ALA A 302 19.40 16.05 22.63
C ALA A 302 19.49 16.62 24.05
N SER A 303 18.62 16.17 24.98
CA SER A 303 18.41 16.89 26.24
C SER A 303 18.29 16.01 27.49
N TYR A 304 18.11 14.69 27.38
CA TYR A 304 17.96 13.81 28.52
C TYR A 304 19.32 13.27 29.02
N THR A 305 19.53 13.31 30.32
CA THR A 305 20.81 12.91 30.95
C THR A 305 20.69 11.73 31.91
N GLY A 306 19.47 11.17 32.09
CA GLY A 306 19.22 10.00 32.92
C GLY A 306 19.57 8.67 32.24
N GLU A 307 19.23 7.57 32.90
CA GLU A 307 19.30 6.25 32.28
C GLU A 307 18.32 6.15 31.12
N TYR A 308 18.73 5.48 30.02
CA TYR A 308 17.92 5.42 28.82
C TYR A 308 16.67 4.57 29.03
N PRO A 309 15.46 5.10 28.74
CA PRO A 309 14.21 4.40 29.05
C PRO A 309 13.92 3.22 28.10
N ILE A 310 13.01 2.34 28.52
CA ILE A 310 12.43 1.32 27.67
C ILE A 310 11.45 1.98 26.71
N ILE A 311 11.66 1.85 25.39
CA ILE A 311 10.81 2.48 24.37
C ILE A 311 10.16 1.42 23.51
N THR A 312 8.83 1.50 23.36
CA THR A 312 8.06 0.65 22.44
C THR A 312 7.96 1.29 21.06
N GLY A 313 7.54 0.52 20.07
CA GLY A 313 7.26 0.98 18.70
C GLY A 313 6.40 0.01 17.93
N GLN A 314 6.15 0.32 16.66
CA GLN A 314 5.41 -0.49 15.71
C GLN A 314 5.86 -0.11 14.30
N ASP A 315 5.80 -1.03 13.35
CA ASP A 315 6.08 -0.98 11.92
C ASP A 315 7.50 -1.47 11.56
N CYS A 316 8.44 -1.54 12.48
CA CYS A 316 9.84 -1.92 12.24
C CYS A 316 10.49 -1.09 11.13
N ASP A 317 10.33 0.23 11.18
CA ASP A 317 10.96 1.15 10.24
C ASP A 317 12.49 1.06 10.33
N THR A 318 13.18 1.19 9.20
CA THR A 318 14.65 1.01 9.13
C THR A 318 15.44 1.81 10.17
N PRO A 319 15.17 3.12 10.43
CA PRO A 319 15.86 3.85 11.48
C PRO A 319 15.64 3.25 12.88
N ASN A 320 14.42 2.81 13.15
CA ASN A 320 14.03 2.25 14.44
C ASN A 320 14.58 0.84 14.67
N VAL A 321 14.66 0.01 13.62
CA VAL A 321 15.36 -1.28 13.71
C VAL A 321 16.86 -1.06 13.99
N LYS A 322 17.51 -0.03 13.42
CA LYS A 322 18.89 0.35 13.79
C LYS A 322 19.00 0.74 15.26
N ASN A 323 18.04 1.53 15.75
CA ASN A 323 17.97 1.92 17.16
C ASN A 323 17.71 0.72 18.07
N LEU A 324 16.85 -0.21 17.65
CA LEU A 324 16.61 -1.48 18.34
C LEU A 324 17.90 -2.30 18.45
N VAL A 325 18.62 -2.50 17.35
CA VAL A 325 19.92 -3.22 17.33
C VAL A 325 20.97 -2.50 18.17
N ALA A 326 20.93 -1.17 18.24
CA ALA A 326 21.81 -0.37 19.08
C ALA A 326 21.40 -0.31 20.57
N GLY A 327 20.28 -0.95 20.95
CA GLY A 327 19.76 -0.96 22.32
C GLY A 327 19.10 0.36 22.75
N LYS A 328 18.70 1.20 21.80
CA LYS A 328 17.98 2.46 22.08
C LYS A 328 16.47 2.28 22.06
N GLN A 329 15.94 1.45 21.18
CA GLN A 329 14.54 1.02 21.20
C GLN A 329 14.47 -0.42 21.71
N ALA A 330 13.51 -0.72 22.56
CA ALA A 330 13.44 -2.02 23.20
C ALA A 330 12.69 -3.07 22.37
N MET A 331 11.64 -2.63 21.68
CA MET A 331 10.82 -3.46 20.81
C MET A 331 10.12 -2.65 19.72
N SER A 332 9.73 -3.33 18.66
CA SER A 332 8.78 -2.81 17.67
C SER A 332 7.80 -3.92 17.27
N VAL A 333 6.53 -3.60 17.13
CA VAL A 333 5.53 -4.56 16.65
C VAL A 333 5.57 -4.57 15.12
N PHE A 334 6.05 -5.67 14.55
CA PHE A 334 6.13 -5.86 13.11
C PHE A 334 4.78 -6.15 12.51
N LYS A 335 4.47 -5.39 11.47
CA LYS A 335 3.34 -5.58 10.57
C LYS A 335 3.89 -5.85 9.16
N ASP A 336 3.87 -7.11 8.72
CA ASP A 336 4.41 -7.47 7.41
C ASP A 336 3.53 -6.90 6.28
N THR A 337 3.95 -5.80 5.68
CA THR A 337 3.25 -5.13 4.58
C THR A 337 3.04 -6.03 3.37
N ARG A 338 3.90 -7.05 3.17
CA ARG A 338 3.74 -8.05 2.11
C ARG A 338 2.54 -8.96 2.39
N ALA A 339 2.36 -9.37 3.65
CA ALA A 339 1.24 -10.23 4.05
C ALA A 339 -0.10 -9.49 3.88
N LEU A 340 -0.17 -8.22 4.31
CA LEU A 340 -1.38 -7.42 4.16
C LEU A 340 -1.70 -7.14 2.68
N ALA A 341 -0.69 -6.77 1.88
CA ALA A 341 -0.85 -6.58 0.43
C ALA A 341 -1.37 -7.87 -0.25
N SER A 342 -0.75 -9.03 0.05
CA SER A 342 -1.18 -10.32 -0.51
C SER A 342 -2.60 -10.70 -0.09
N ALA A 343 -3.02 -10.39 1.15
CA ALA A 343 -4.40 -10.61 1.59
C ALA A 343 -5.38 -9.76 0.78
N VAL A 344 -5.08 -8.47 0.60
CA VAL A 344 -5.94 -7.57 -0.18
C VAL A 344 -5.98 -7.95 -1.65
N VAL A 345 -4.88 -8.37 -2.26
CA VAL A 345 -4.88 -8.87 -3.65
C VAL A 345 -5.80 -10.07 -3.80
N LYS A 346 -5.82 -11.00 -2.85
CA LYS A 346 -6.79 -12.12 -2.83
C LYS A 346 -8.22 -11.63 -2.68
N MET A 347 -8.47 -10.62 -1.84
CA MET A 347 -9.81 -10.03 -1.70
C MET A 347 -10.26 -9.38 -3.01
N VAL A 348 -9.39 -8.58 -3.66
CA VAL A 348 -9.65 -7.99 -4.98
C VAL A 348 -10.00 -9.08 -6.00
N ASP A 349 -9.21 -10.16 -6.04
CA ASP A 349 -9.39 -11.26 -6.99
C ASP A 349 -10.74 -11.98 -6.79
N SER A 350 -11.13 -12.23 -5.53
CA SER A 350 -12.45 -12.79 -5.20
C SER A 350 -13.58 -11.86 -5.65
N ILE A 351 -13.52 -10.57 -5.27
CA ILE A 351 -14.56 -9.60 -5.64
C ILE A 351 -14.68 -9.46 -7.16
N MET A 352 -13.57 -9.41 -7.89
CA MET A 352 -13.56 -9.30 -9.36
C MET A 352 -14.12 -10.53 -10.06
N LYS A 353 -14.10 -11.69 -9.41
CA LYS A 353 -14.74 -12.94 -9.87
C LYS A 353 -16.20 -13.06 -9.43
N GLY A 354 -16.70 -12.16 -8.60
CA GLY A 354 -18.04 -12.24 -8.00
C GLY A 354 -18.13 -13.27 -6.88
N GLU A 355 -17.02 -13.57 -6.23
CA GLU A 355 -16.89 -14.47 -5.08
C GLU A 355 -16.77 -13.66 -3.80
N GLU A 356 -17.16 -14.23 -2.65
CA GLU A 356 -16.97 -13.62 -1.34
C GLU A 356 -15.49 -13.74 -0.93
N PRO A 357 -14.82 -12.63 -0.53
CA PRO A 357 -13.47 -12.72 -0.03
C PRO A 357 -13.39 -13.37 1.35
N GLU A 358 -12.22 -13.93 1.66
CA GLU A 358 -11.91 -14.45 2.98
C GLU A 358 -11.87 -13.31 4.00
N VAL A 359 -12.58 -13.48 5.13
CA VAL A 359 -12.55 -12.61 6.30
C VAL A 359 -12.46 -13.47 7.56
N ASN A 360 -11.87 -12.93 8.63
CA ASN A 360 -11.70 -13.63 9.90
C ASN A 360 -12.22 -12.85 11.12
N ASP A 361 -12.78 -11.65 10.88
CA ASP A 361 -13.48 -10.85 11.89
C ASP A 361 -14.73 -10.21 11.28
N THR A 362 -15.88 -10.36 11.96
CA THR A 362 -17.17 -9.81 11.57
C THR A 362 -17.89 -9.13 12.73
N GLU A 363 -17.16 -8.77 13.79
CA GLU A 363 -17.74 -8.25 15.03
C GLU A 363 -17.05 -6.98 15.53
N SER A 364 -15.73 -6.82 15.31
CA SER A 364 -14.91 -5.83 16.04
C SER A 364 -14.89 -4.43 15.42
N TYR A 365 -15.05 -4.32 14.10
CA TYR A 365 -14.79 -3.07 13.39
C TYR A 365 -16.07 -2.42 12.86
N ASP A 366 -16.74 -1.65 13.74
CA ASP A 366 -17.88 -0.80 13.35
C ASP A 366 -17.35 0.56 12.84
N ASN A 367 -17.75 0.94 11.63
CA ASN A 367 -17.34 2.19 11.01
C ASN A 367 -18.35 3.34 11.20
N GLY A 368 -19.35 3.17 12.07
CA GLY A 368 -20.42 4.12 12.30
C GLY A 368 -21.65 3.94 11.40
N THR A 369 -21.56 3.07 10.38
CA THR A 369 -22.72 2.65 9.56
C THR A 369 -23.04 1.16 9.74
N GLY A 370 -22.18 0.43 10.40
CA GLY A 370 -22.26 -0.98 10.70
C GLY A 370 -20.91 -1.65 10.80
N VAL A 371 -20.92 -2.91 11.20
CA VAL A 371 -19.69 -3.72 11.26
C VAL A 371 -19.22 -4.09 9.85
N ILE A 372 -17.97 -3.81 9.55
CA ILE A 372 -17.35 -4.10 8.25
C ILE A 372 -16.64 -5.47 8.33
N PRO A 373 -16.99 -6.42 7.44
CA PRO A 373 -16.27 -7.70 7.35
C PRO A 373 -14.77 -7.47 7.13
N THR A 374 -13.94 -8.02 8.01
CA THR A 374 -12.52 -7.67 8.13
C THR A 374 -11.62 -8.89 8.00
N TYR A 375 -10.49 -8.71 7.32
CA TYR A 375 -9.36 -9.64 7.37
C TYR A 375 -8.26 -9.06 8.25
N LEU A 376 -7.93 -9.76 9.34
CA LEU A 376 -6.90 -9.39 10.28
C LEU A 376 -5.63 -10.22 10.05
N CYS A 377 -4.53 -9.55 9.81
CA CYS A 377 -3.18 -10.13 9.88
C CYS A 377 -2.67 -10.12 11.33
N ASP A 378 -1.86 -11.12 11.71
CA ASP A 378 -1.27 -11.19 13.03
C ASP A 378 -0.04 -10.27 13.15
N PRO A 379 0.01 -9.40 14.18
CA PRO A 379 1.20 -8.60 14.48
C PRO A 379 2.22 -9.42 15.28
N VAL A 380 3.53 -9.19 15.06
CA VAL A 380 4.63 -9.91 15.68
C VAL A 380 5.56 -8.97 16.45
N VAL A 381 5.87 -9.28 17.73
CA VAL A 381 6.85 -8.49 18.50
C VAL A 381 8.26 -8.79 18.00
N VAL A 382 9.00 -7.73 17.67
CA VAL A 382 10.41 -7.78 17.29
C VAL A 382 11.26 -7.11 18.39
N THR A 383 12.31 -7.81 18.78
CA THR A 383 13.31 -7.37 19.76
C THR A 383 14.71 -7.63 19.22
N THR A 384 15.74 -7.27 19.97
CA THR A 384 17.14 -7.62 19.67
C THR A 384 17.37 -9.12 19.54
N ASP A 385 16.53 -9.95 20.15
CA ASP A 385 16.72 -11.41 20.18
C ASP A 385 16.24 -12.09 18.89
N ASN A 386 15.23 -11.52 18.22
CA ASN A 386 14.55 -12.17 17.10
C ASN A 386 14.51 -11.35 15.79
N TYR A 387 15.02 -10.11 15.76
CA TYR A 387 14.94 -9.25 14.57
C TYR A 387 15.58 -9.88 13.32
N LYS A 388 16.64 -10.69 13.51
CA LYS A 388 17.29 -11.35 12.38
C LYS A 388 16.39 -12.37 11.73
N GLU A 389 15.77 -13.24 12.51
CA GLU A 389 14.82 -14.25 12.01
C GLU A 389 13.63 -13.59 11.32
N ILE A 390 13.01 -12.59 11.99
CA ILE A 390 11.76 -12.00 11.54
C ILE A 390 11.96 -11.03 10.38
N LEU A 391 13.01 -10.22 10.39
CA LEU A 391 13.18 -9.15 9.40
C LEU A 391 14.21 -9.48 8.32
N ILE A 392 15.30 -10.21 8.65
CA ILE A 392 16.38 -10.48 7.71
C ILE A 392 16.18 -11.81 7.00
N ASP A 393 16.04 -12.90 7.76
CA ASP A 393 15.94 -14.25 7.19
C ASP A 393 14.63 -14.43 6.41
N SER A 394 13.57 -13.71 6.79
CA SER A 394 12.31 -13.62 6.04
C SER A 394 12.45 -12.87 4.70
N GLY A 395 13.55 -12.14 4.48
CA GLY A 395 13.78 -11.31 3.31
C GLY A 395 12.98 -9.99 3.30
N TYR A 396 12.48 -9.53 4.45
CA TYR A 396 11.82 -8.22 4.54
C TYR A 396 12.84 -7.09 4.40
N TYR A 397 13.98 -7.21 5.11
CA TYR A 397 15.14 -6.34 4.98
C TYR A 397 16.39 -7.14 4.64
N THR A 398 17.38 -6.49 4.08
CA THR A 398 18.74 -6.99 3.99
C THR A 398 19.55 -6.53 5.21
N GLU A 399 20.60 -7.28 5.59
CA GLU A 399 21.49 -6.83 6.66
C GLU A 399 22.09 -5.43 6.41
N ASP A 400 22.37 -5.08 5.16
CA ASP A 400 22.97 -3.78 4.82
C ASP A 400 22.01 -2.61 4.99
N GLN A 401 20.70 -2.83 4.94
CA GLN A 401 19.69 -1.80 5.24
C GLN A 401 19.63 -1.50 6.74
N ILE A 402 19.98 -2.47 7.58
CA ILE A 402 19.88 -2.37 9.05
C ILE A 402 21.21 -1.99 9.73
N LYS A 403 22.34 -2.05 9.05
CA LYS A 403 23.65 -1.59 9.56
C LYS A 403 23.78 -0.08 9.66
#